data_3590abc71327f233b9916a1f857f16eb
#
_entry.id   3590abc71327f233b9916a1f857f16eb
#
_cell.length_a   1.000
_cell.length_b   1.000
_cell.length_c   1.000
_cell.angle_alpha   90.00
_cell.angle_beta   90.00
_cell.angle_gamma   90.00
#
_symmetry.space_group_name_H-M   'P 1'
#
loop_
_entity.id
_entity.type
_entity.pdbx_description
1 polymer ?
#
loop_
_entity_poly.entity_id
_entity_poly.type
_entity_poly.pdbx_seq_one_letter_code
_entity_poly.pdbx_strand_id
1 'polypeptide(L)'
;MGFDLGLVTFWDRWSLRLLTFWVVWAVTYLGLTWFLIIRSSAQQTRRWALDQRIPPRPHLSILRSVILRILQALFLVSRTSSLFFIVFVSLVSLVLAISLAPEVRDLETARGVSLAFMAALGVISAWGVLHTSYTLHYAYLYYRSEESPGGLAFPGEQSPKQRDFAYFAFTVGTSFAVSDVDVTDDAMRQAVLGHQILSFFYNTSILATVITMATS
;
A
#
# COMPACT_ATOMS: atom_id res chain seq x y z
N MET A 1 1.60 23.31 36.31
CA MET A 1 2.65 23.17 35.27
C MET A 1 3.29 21.76 35.24
N GLY A 2 2.66 20.71 35.73
CA GLY A 2 3.24 19.36 35.84
C GLY A 2 2.51 18.25 35.09
N PHE A 3 1.40 18.55 34.38
CA PHE A 3 0.59 17.52 33.70
C PHE A 3 1.03 17.27 32.23
N ASP A 4 1.72 18.20 31.57
CA ASP A 4 2.07 18.11 30.17
C ASP A 4 3.23 17.15 29.86
N LEU A 5 4.26 17.09 30.71
CA LEU A 5 5.45 16.26 30.49
C LEU A 5 5.14 14.74 30.48
N GLY A 6 4.18 14.30 31.28
CA GLY A 6 3.79 12.88 31.37
C GLY A 6 3.02 12.41 30.12
N LEU A 7 2.14 13.24 29.58
CA LEU A 7 1.36 12.91 28.39
C LEU A 7 2.22 12.94 27.12
N VAL A 8 3.11 13.91 26.97
CA VAL A 8 4.05 14.01 25.84
C VAL A 8 4.94 12.77 25.79
N THR A 9 5.60 12.39 26.90
CA THR A 9 6.45 11.19 26.94
C THR A 9 5.69 9.88 26.73
N PHE A 10 4.39 9.83 27.11
CA PHE A 10 3.53 8.69 26.88
C PHE A 10 3.19 8.54 25.38
N TRP A 11 2.76 9.63 24.73
CA TRP A 11 2.46 9.63 23.29
C TRP A 11 3.68 9.27 22.44
N ASP A 12 4.84 9.82 22.73
CA ASP A 12 6.10 9.58 22.00
C ASP A 12 6.48 8.10 22.00
N ARG A 13 6.34 7.44 23.16
CA ARG A 13 6.65 6.01 23.29
C ARG A 13 5.66 5.11 22.51
N TRP A 14 4.38 5.45 22.51
CA TRP A 14 3.36 4.67 21.80
C TRP A 14 3.41 4.91 20.30
N SER A 15 3.58 6.15 19.86
CA SER A 15 3.73 6.50 18.44
C SER A 15 4.90 5.75 17.80
N LEU A 16 6.05 5.74 18.48
CA LEU A 16 7.23 5.02 18.00
C LEU A 16 7.01 3.49 17.93
N ARG A 17 6.35 2.91 18.95
CA ARG A 17 6.02 1.47 18.94
C ARG A 17 5.06 1.11 17.80
N LEU A 18 4.03 1.91 17.59
CA LEU A 18 3.05 1.72 16.53
C LEU A 18 3.71 1.87 15.15
N LEU A 19 4.57 2.88 14.98
CA LEU A 19 5.32 3.08 13.74
C LEU A 19 6.29 1.94 13.48
N THR A 20 7.01 1.46 14.49
CA THR A 20 7.91 0.31 14.35
C THR A 20 7.14 -0.95 13.96
N PHE A 21 6.02 -1.23 14.61
CA PHE A 21 5.15 -2.37 14.24
C PHE A 21 4.67 -2.24 12.79
N TRP A 22 4.22 -1.04 12.41
CA TRP A 22 3.81 -0.77 11.03
C TRP A 22 4.93 -1.01 10.03
N VAL A 23 6.12 -0.47 10.26
CA VAL A 23 7.26 -0.61 9.34
C VAL A 23 7.63 -2.06 9.15
N VAL A 24 7.75 -2.84 10.24
CA VAL A 24 8.06 -4.28 10.17
C VAL A 24 7.00 -5.02 9.37
N TRP A 25 5.71 -4.76 9.64
CA TRP A 25 4.61 -5.38 8.92
C TRP A 25 4.62 -4.98 7.43
N ALA A 26 4.75 -3.68 7.13
CA ALA A 26 4.71 -3.16 5.77
C ALA A 26 5.88 -3.65 4.92
N VAL A 27 7.10 -3.66 5.46
CA VAL A 27 8.30 -4.18 4.75
C VAL A 27 8.14 -5.69 4.47
N THR A 28 7.65 -6.46 5.45
CA THR A 28 7.37 -7.88 5.27
C THR A 28 6.29 -8.09 4.20
N TYR A 29 5.18 -7.36 4.27
CA TYR A 29 4.11 -7.39 3.29
C TYR A 29 4.62 -7.05 1.89
N LEU A 30 5.34 -5.94 1.73
CA LEU A 30 5.90 -5.52 0.45
C LEU A 30 6.87 -6.57 -0.10
N GLY A 31 7.80 -7.05 0.72
CA GLY A 31 8.78 -8.06 0.29
C GLY A 31 8.13 -9.33 -0.25
N LEU A 32 7.16 -9.88 0.48
CA LEU A 32 6.43 -11.08 0.07
C LEU A 32 5.55 -10.82 -1.17
N THR A 33 4.84 -9.70 -1.20
CA THR A 33 3.94 -9.36 -2.31
C THR A 33 4.74 -9.11 -3.58
N TRP A 34 5.83 -8.34 -3.52
CA TRP A 34 6.67 -8.08 -4.69
C TRP A 34 7.40 -9.32 -5.19
N PHE A 35 7.82 -10.21 -4.29
CA PHE A 35 8.35 -11.52 -4.69
C PHE A 35 7.34 -12.30 -5.54
N LEU A 36 6.06 -12.28 -5.16
CA LEU A 36 4.99 -12.92 -5.93
C LEU A 36 4.69 -12.17 -7.23
N ILE A 37 4.62 -10.83 -7.22
CA ILE A 37 4.37 -9.99 -8.40
C ILE A 37 5.41 -10.26 -9.49
N ILE A 38 6.70 -10.26 -9.13
CA ILE A 38 7.80 -10.44 -10.09
C ILE A 38 7.77 -11.82 -10.74
N ARG A 39 7.38 -12.85 -9.98
CA ARG A 39 7.37 -14.24 -10.44
C ARG A 39 6.05 -14.70 -11.05
N SER A 40 5.00 -13.89 -10.99
CA SER A 40 3.69 -14.29 -11.48
C SER A 40 3.63 -14.36 -13.00
N SER A 41 3.01 -15.43 -13.51
CA SER A 41 2.58 -15.53 -14.89
C SER A 41 1.19 -14.90 -15.08
N ALA A 42 0.80 -14.62 -16.34
CA ALA A 42 -0.54 -14.12 -16.67
C ALA A 42 -1.65 -15.07 -16.17
N GLN A 43 -1.44 -16.39 -16.32
CA GLN A 43 -2.37 -17.40 -15.79
C GLN A 43 -2.51 -17.36 -14.27
N GLN A 44 -1.40 -17.16 -13.54
CA GLN A 44 -1.44 -17.03 -12.09
C GLN A 44 -2.13 -15.74 -11.66
N THR A 45 -1.84 -14.61 -12.33
CA THR A 45 -2.51 -13.35 -12.09
C THR A 45 -4.02 -13.46 -12.24
N ARG A 46 -4.48 -14.07 -13.35
CA ARG A 46 -5.89 -14.32 -13.61
C ARG A 46 -6.51 -15.23 -12.53
N ARG A 47 -5.86 -16.34 -12.19
CA ARG A 47 -6.33 -17.24 -11.12
C ARG A 47 -6.47 -16.52 -9.79
N TRP A 48 -5.49 -15.76 -9.36
CA TRP A 48 -5.56 -15.01 -8.10
C TRP A 48 -6.69 -13.97 -8.10
N ALA A 49 -6.90 -13.29 -9.21
CA ALA A 49 -8.01 -12.35 -9.33
C ALA A 49 -9.38 -13.05 -9.25
N LEU A 50 -9.51 -14.26 -9.80
CA LEU A 50 -10.74 -15.06 -9.80
C LEU A 50 -10.93 -15.84 -8.48
N ASP A 51 -9.88 -16.46 -7.92
CA ASP A 51 -9.92 -17.21 -6.66
C ASP A 51 -10.38 -16.35 -5.49
N GLN A 52 -10.16 -15.06 -5.58
CA GLN A 52 -10.73 -14.10 -4.64
C GLN A 52 -12.28 -14.11 -4.62
N ARG A 53 -12.98 -14.74 -5.54
CA ARG A 53 -14.46 -14.88 -5.58
C ARG A 53 -14.97 -16.13 -4.91
N ILE A 54 -14.12 -17.16 -4.74
CA ILE A 54 -14.53 -18.49 -4.30
C ILE A 54 -14.31 -18.57 -2.79
N PRO A 55 -15.34 -18.92 -1.98
CA PRO A 55 -15.13 -19.23 -0.58
C PRO A 55 -14.17 -20.43 -0.47
N PRO A 56 -13.28 -20.45 0.54
CA PRO A 56 -12.25 -21.48 0.66
C PRO A 56 -12.85 -22.88 0.69
N ARG A 57 -12.37 -23.77 -0.19
CA ARG A 57 -12.79 -25.18 -0.24
C ARG A 57 -12.38 -25.90 1.05
N PRO A 58 -13.26 -26.70 1.68
CA PRO A 58 -13.04 -27.27 3.01
C PRO A 58 -12.03 -28.42 3.11
N HIS A 59 -11.33 -28.80 2.03
CA HIS A 59 -10.54 -30.03 1.97
C HIS A 59 -9.01 -29.88 2.08
N LEU A 60 -8.51 -28.75 2.54
CA LEU A 60 -7.06 -28.58 2.78
C LEU A 60 -6.73 -28.94 4.23
N SER A 61 -5.59 -29.60 4.45
CA SER A 61 -5.10 -29.94 5.80
C SER A 61 -5.17 -28.73 6.74
N ILE A 62 -5.58 -28.92 7.98
CA ILE A 62 -5.89 -27.87 8.97
C ILE A 62 -4.76 -26.83 9.06
N LEU A 63 -3.49 -27.27 9.06
CA LEU A 63 -2.33 -26.39 9.15
C LEU A 63 -2.18 -25.49 7.89
N ARG A 64 -2.37 -26.07 6.70
CA ARG A 64 -2.33 -25.34 5.43
C ARG A 64 -3.51 -24.39 5.30
N SER A 65 -4.69 -24.76 5.80
CA SER A 65 -5.86 -23.90 5.84
C SER A 65 -5.73 -22.76 6.85
N VAL A 66 -5.06 -22.98 7.99
CA VAL A 66 -4.78 -21.94 8.99
C VAL A 66 -3.75 -20.95 8.46
N ILE A 67 -2.64 -21.42 7.88
CA ILE A 67 -1.65 -20.55 7.25
C ILE A 67 -2.26 -19.76 6.09
N LEU A 68 -3.03 -20.41 5.22
CA LEU A 68 -3.75 -19.73 4.13
C LEU A 68 -4.80 -18.75 4.66
N ARG A 69 -5.52 -19.07 5.76
CA ARG A 69 -6.46 -18.14 6.40
C ARG A 69 -5.76 -16.96 7.05
N ILE A 70 -4.61 -17.17 7.68
CA ILE A 70 -3.78 -16.09 8.23
C ILE A 70 -3.26 -15.21 7.09
N LEU A 71 -2.72 -15.81 6.03
CA LEU A 71 -2.31 -15.09 4.84
C LEU A 71 -3.51 -14.40 4.17
N GLN A 72 -4.66 -15.06 4.08
CA GLN A 72 -5.89 -14.47 3.58
C GLN A 72 -6.45 -13.38 4.49
N ALA A 73 -6.38 -13.52 5.80
CA ALA A 73 -6.78 -12.48 6.74
C ALA A 73 -5.81 -11.28 6.72
N LEU A 74 -4.52 -11.52 6.52
CA LEU A 74 -3.51 -10.48 6.33
C LEU A 74 -3.57 -9.84 4.93
N PHE A 75 -4.06 -10.57 3.91
CA PHE A 75 -4.05 -10.18 2.50
C PHE A 75 -5.44 -10.02 1.87
N LEU A 76 -6.53 -10.52 2.49
CA LEU A 76 -7.81 -10.76 1.82
C LEU A 76 -9.06 -10.55 2.69
N VAL A 77 -9.06 -9.56 3.56
CA VAL A 77 -10.35 -9.07 4.07
C VAL A 77 -11.11 -8.45 2.90
N SER A 78 -12.38 -8.80 2.72
CA SER A 78 -13.32 -8.35 1.68
C SER A 78 -12.88 -7.14 0.83
N ARG A 79 -12.83 -7.29 -0.45
CA ARG A 79 -12.21 -6.50 -1.54
C ARG A 79 -12.29 -4.98 -1.48
N THR A 80 -13.44 -4.45 -1.17
CA THR A 80 -13.65 -3.01 -1.03
C THR A 80 -13.21 -2.58 0.37
N SER A 81 -13.54 -3.38 1.38
CA SER A 81 -13.17 -3.10 2.78
C SER A 81 -11.66 -3.20 3.03
N SER A 82 -10.94 -4.11 2.33
CA SER A 82 -9.49 -4.21 2.51
C SER A 82 -8.74 -3.06 1.84
N LEU A 83 -9.18 -2.60 0.67
CA LEU A 83 -8.59 -1.41 0.05
C LEU A 83 -8.79 -0.19 0.96
N PHE A 84 -10.01 0.06 1.43
CA PHE A 84 -10.29 1.14 2.38
C PHE A 84 -9.50 1.00 3.68
N PHE A 85 -9.41 -0.20 4.24
CA PHE A 85 -8.62 -0.45 5.45
C PHE A 85 -7.14 -0.17 5.24
N ILE A 86 -6.54 -0.66 4.14
CA ILE A 86 -5.13 -0.44 3.81
C ILE A 86 -4.86 1.04 3.56
N VAL A 87 -5.73 1.72 2.82
CA VAL A 87 -5.65 3.18 2.60
C VAL A 87 -5.72 3.92 3.95
N PHE A 88 -6.67 3.57 4.80
CA PHE A 88 -6.82 4.17 6.12
C PHE A 88 -5.57 3.98 7.00
N VAL A 89 -5.05 2.74 7.07
CA VAL A 89 -3.86 2.44 7.88
C VAL A 89 -2.61 3.12 7.29
N SER A 90 -2.51 3.24 5.96
CA SER A 90 -1.43 3.99 5.30
C SER A 90 -1.48 5.47 5.65
N LEU A 91 -2.67 6.08 5.67
CA LEU A 91 -2.85 7.48 6.07
C LEU A 91 -2.52 7.69 7.56
N VAL A 92 -2.97 6.78 8.43
CA VAL A 92 -2.62 6.81 9.86
C VAL A 92 -1.10 6.73 10.04
N SER A 93 -0.43 5.85 9.29
CA SER A 93 1.02 5.72 9.33
C SER A 93 1.75 6.99 8.86
N LEU A 94 1.22 7.65 7.83
CA LEU A 94 1.72 8.94 7.37
C LEU A 94 1.60 10.00 8.47
N VAL A 95 0.43 10.10 9.13
CA VAL A 95 0.20 11.02 10.24
C VAL A 95 1.16 10.74 11.40
N LEU A 96 1.35 9.47 11.77
CA LEU A 96 2.31 9.07 12.82
C LEU A 96 3.75 9.46 12.46
N ALA A 97 4.17 9.25 11.21
CA ALA A 97 5.50 9.64 10.75
C ALA A 97 5.70 11.17 10.80
N ILE A 98 4.69 11.93 10.38
CA ILE A 98 4.71 13.40 10.44
C ILE A 98 4.73 13.89 11.90
N SER A 99 4.02 13.25 12.81
CA SER A 99 3.99 13.63 14.22
C SER A 99 5.33 13.50 14.93
N LEU A 100 6.25 12.70 14.38
CA LEU A 100 7.63 12.57 14.87
C LEU A 100 8.58 13.65 14.29
N ALA A 101 8.15 14.44 13.31
CA ALA A 101 8.98 15.47 12.68
C ALA A 101 9.63 16.47 13.65
N PRO A 102 8.95 16.94 14.74
CA PRO A 102 9.60 17.81 15.72
C PRO A 102 10.78 17.18 16.47
N GLU A 103 10.72 15.88 16.72
CA GLU A 103 11.78 15.14 17.43
C GLU A 103 12.98 14.82 16.53
N VAL A 104 12.76 14.81 15.21
CA VAL A 104 13.80 14.56 14.20
C VAL A 104 14.76 15.76 14.04
N ARG A 105 14.42 16.95 14.55
CA ARG A 105 15.23 18.18 14.39
C ARG A 105 16.62 18.07 15.03
N ASP A 106 16.79 17.20 16.02
CA ASP A 106 18.09 16.99 16.68
C ASP A 106 18.89 15.86 15.96
N LEU A 107 19.28 16.12 14.72
CA LEU A 107 20.08 15.18 13.92
C LEU A 107 21.54 15.07 14.38
N GLU A 108 21.98 15.87 15.35
CA GLU A 108 23.31 15.76 15.95
C GLU A 108 23.39 14.55 16.91
N THR A 109 22.25 14.04 17.36
CA THR A 109 22.19 12.88 18.24
C THR A 109 21.89 11.59 17.48
N ALA A 110 22.45 10.46 17.92
CA ALA A 110 22.16 9.14 17.39
C ALA A 110 20.64 8.79 17.50
N ARG A 111 19.95 9.36 18.49
CA ARG A 111 18.50 9.21 18.67
C ARG A 111 17.74 9.94 17.57
N GLY A 112 18.07 11.21 17.29
CA GLY A 112 17.42 11.99 16.22
C GLY A 112 17.59 11.34 14.86
N VAL A 113 18.81 10.87 14.52
CA VAL A 113 19.08 10.14 13.28
C VAL A 113 18.23 8.86 13.18
N SER A 114 18.12 8.10 14.27
CA SER A 114 17.32 6.87 14.29
C SER A 114 15.82 7.14 14.09
N LEU A 115 15.28 8.19 14.71
CA LEU A 115 13.89 8.62 14.55
C LEU A 115 13.61 9.10 13.13
N ALA A 116 14.53 9.89 12.52
CA ALA A 116 14.42 10.33 11.14
C ALA A 116 14.36 9.13 10.18
N PHE A 117 15.25 8.16 10.38
CA PHE A 117 15.26 6.94 9.57
C PHE A 117 13.97 6.14 9.70
N MET A 118 13.46 5.95 10.92
CA MET A 118 12.20 5.25 11.15
C MET A 118 10.99 5.99 10.56
N ALA A 119 10.95 7.32 10.66
CA ALA A 119 9.89 8.12 10.05
C ALA A 119 9.94 8.01 8.52
N ALA A 120 11.12 8.11 7.91
CA ALA A 120 11.31 7.94 6.47
C ALA A 120 10.86 6.54 5.99
N LEU A 121 11.27 5.48 6.71
CA LEU A 121 10.82 4.12 6.42
C LEU A 121 9.29 3.98 6.57
N GLY A 122 8.69 4.62 7.56
CA GLY A 122 7.24 4.65 7.76
C GLY A 122 6.52 5.24 6.55
N VAL A 123 6.98 6.39 6.08
CA VAL A 123 6.41 7.09 4.92
C VAL A 123 6.59 6.28 3.64
N ILE A 124 7.82 5.83 3.35
CA ILE A 124 8.13 5.07 2.13
C ILE A 124 7.36 3.75 2.09
N SER A 125 7.30 3.04 3.21
CA SER A 125 6.57 1.77 3.28
C SER A 125 5.06 1.97 3.13
N ALA A 126 4.49 3.02 3.72
CA ALA A 126 3.07 3.32 3.59
C ALA A 126 2.71 3.71 2.14
N TRP A 127 3.54 4.50 1.48
CA TRP A 127 3.44 4.81 0.06
C TRP A 127 3.50 3.53 -0.79
N GLY A 128 4.48 2.69 -0.55
CA GLY A 128 4.64 1.42 -1.26
C GLY A 128 3.45 0.47 -1.07
N VAL A 129 2.91 0.36 0.16
CA VAL A 129 1.73 -0.45 0.47
C VAL A 129 0.49 0.07 -0.27
N LEU A 130 0.30 1.38 -0.32
CA LEU A 130 -0.82 2.01 -1.04
C LEU A 130 -0.82 1.61 -2.52
N HIS A 131 0.29 1.84 -3.23
CA HIS A 131 0.36 1.57 -4.68
C HIS A 131 0.39 0.06 -5.00
N THR A 132 1.00 -0.76 -4.14
CA THR A 132 0.93 -2.22 -4.26
C THR A 132 -0.50 -2.73 -4.10
N SER A 133 -1.29 -2.14 -3.21
CA SER A 133 -2.70 -2.50 -3.04
C SER A 133 -3.55 -2.12 -4.26
N TYR A 134 -3.29 -0.97 -4.86
CA TYR A 134 -3.91 -0.61 -6.15
C TYR A 134 -3.47 -1.53 -7.30
N THR A 135 -2.22 -2.01 -7.31
CA THR A 135 -1.77 -3.04 -8.25
C THR A 135 -2.67 -4.28 -8.21
N LEU A 136 -2.93 -4.80 -7.01
CA LEU A 136 -3.80 -5.96 -6.81
C LEU A 136 -5.26 -5.65 -7.16
N HIS A 137 -5.72 -4.45 -6.84
CA HIS A 137 -7.08 -3.99 -7.14
C HIS A 137 -7.33 -3.85 -8.65
N TYR A 138 -6.39 -3.28 -9.41
CA TYR A 138 -6.49 -3.18 -10.86
C TYR A 138 -6.49 -4.54 -11.55
N ALA A 139 -5.63 -5.46 -11.12
CA ALA A 139 -5.64 -6.83 -11.61
C ALA A 139 -7.00 -7.51 -11.35
N TYR A 140 -7.57 -7.29 -10.17
CA TYR A 140 -8.90 -7.78 -9.85
C TYR A 140 -9.98 -7.18 -10.74
N LEU A 141 -10.02 -5.86 -10.93
CA LEU A 141 -11.00 -5.20 -11.78
C LEU A 141 -10.88 -5.68 -13.23
N TYR A 142 -9.66 -5.84 -13.72
CA TYR A 142 -9.38 -6.32 -15.07
C TYR A 142 -9.91 -7.73 -15.32
N TYR A 143 -9.64 -8.66 -14.41
CA TYR A 143 -10.04 -10.07 -14.53
C TYR A 143 -11.38 -10.39 -13.85
N ARG A 144 -12.17 -9.39 -13.46
CA ARG A 144 -13.47 -9.59 -12.80
C ARG A 144 -14.50 -10.33 -13.66
N SER A 145 -14.38 -10.29 -14.97
CA SER A 145 -15.17 -11.10 -15.91
C SER A 145 -14.28 -12.20 -16.49
N GLU A 146 -14.74 -13.44 -16.43
CA GLU A 146 -14.04 -14.58 -17.05
C GLU A 146 -14.16 -14.55 -18.56
N GLU A 147 -15.31 -14.09 -19.08
CA GLU A 147 -15.65 -14.08 -20.50
C GLU A 147 -15.02 -12.89 -21.23
N SER A 148 -14.90 -11.75 -20.56
CA SER A 148 -14.35 -10.52 -21.14
C SER A 148 -13.49 -9.75 -20.14
N PRO A 149 -12.25 -10.18 -19.86
CA PRO A 149 -11.31 -9.37 -19.09
C PRO A 149 -11.03 -8.06 -19.81
N GLY A 150 -10.89 -6.94 -19.05
CA GLY A 150 -10.69 -5.63 -19.66
C GLY A 150 -10.72 -4.47 -18.69
N GLY A 151 -10.86 -3.27 -19.24
CA GLY A 151 -10.86 -2.02 -18.48
C GLY A 151 -9.52 -1.27 -18.56
N LEU A 152 -8.43 -1.95 -18.96
CA LEU A 152 -7.14 -1.36 -19.30
C LEU A 152 -6.65 -1.98 -20.64
N ALA A 153 -6.16 -1.15 -21.54
CA ALA A 153 -5.54 -1.59 -22.79
C ALA A 153 -4.03 -1.41 -22.70
N PHE A 154 -3.32 -2.51 -22.45
CA PHE A 154 -1.86 -2.53 -22.41
C PHE A 154 -1.30 -2.71 -23.82
N PRO A 155 -0.28 -1.94 -24.26
CA PRO A 155 0.32 -2.07 -25.57
C PRO A 155 0.99 -3.44 -25.75
N GLY A 156 0.60 -4.17 -26.80
CA GLY A 156 1.21 -5.44 -27.19
C GLY A 156 0.92 -6.64 -26.26
N GLU A 157 0.19 -6.48 -25.17
CA GLU A 157 -0.07 -7.56 -24.19
C GLU A 157 -1.56 -7.93 -24.17
N GLN A 158 -1.88 -9.16 -24.57
CA GLN A 158 -3.24 -9.69 -24.55
C GLN A 158 -3.62 -10.31 -23.18
N SER A 159 -2.64 -10.63 -22.36
CA SER A 159 -2.83 -11.28 -21.05
C SER A 159 -1.88 -10.67 -20.03
N PRO A 160 -2.21 -9.49 -19.48
CA PRO A 160 -1.31 -8.76 -18.59
C PRO A 160 -1.00 -9.56 -17.32
N LYS A 161 0.25 -9.45 -16.87
CA LYS A 161 0.81 -10.06 -15.67
C LYS A 161 0.68 -9.09 -14.50
N GLN A 162 0.90 -9.56 -13.30
CA GLN A 162 0.83 -8.72 -12.10
C GLN A 162 1.77 -7.49 -12.17
N ARG A 163 2.92 -7.63 -12.82
CA ARG A 163 3.88 -6.54 -13.01
C ARG A 163 3.37 -5.42 -13.93
N ASP A 164 2.48 -5.74 -14.89
CA ASP A 164 1.93 -4.74 -15.80
C ASP A 164 0.91 -3.87 -15.05
N PHE A 165 0.14 -4.46 -14.15
CA PHE A 165 -0.70 -3.71 -13.20
C PHE A 165 0.14 -2.94 -12.18
N ALA A 166 1.31 -3.46 -11.77
CA ALA A 166 2.22 -2.72 -10.91
C ALA A 166 2.78 -1.48 -11.62
N TYR A 167 3.23 -1.64 -12.87
CA TYR A 167 3.65 -0.51 -13.69
C TYR A 167 2.55 0.57 -13.74
N PHE A 168 1.32 0.18 -14.10
CA PHE A 168 0.19 1.09 -14.16
C PHE A 168 -0.06 1.80 -12.81
N ALA A 169 -0.15 1.04 -11.72
CA ALA A 169 -0.44 1.60 -10.39
C ALA A 169 0.65 2.57 -9.92
N PHE A 170 1.92 2.22 -10.08
CA PHE A 170 3.02 3.07 -9.64
C PHE A 170 3.18 4.30 -10.55
N THR A 171 2.89 4.21 -11.83
CA THR A 171 2.88 5.38 -12.72
C THR A 171 1.75 6.34 -12.35
N VAL A 172 0.53 5.85 -12.10
CA VAL A 172 -0.56 6.69 -11.57
C VAL A 172 -0.17 7.33 -10.23
N GLY A 173 0.48 6.57 -9.35
CA GLY A 173 0.89 7.03 -8.02
C GLY A 173 1.99 8.11 -8.03
N THR A 174 2.86 8.10 -9.03
CA THR A 174 3.99 9.04 -9.13
C THR A 174 3.71 10.23 -10.02
N SER A 175 3.09 10.02 -11.19
CA SER A 175 2.90 11.04 -12.23
C SER A 175 1.44 11.43 -12.46
N PHE A 176 0.51 10.80 -11.76
CA PHE A 176 -0.95 11.00 -11.90
C PHE A 176 -1.53 10.64 -13.26
N ALA A 177 -0.72 10.25 -14.23
CA ALA A 177 -1.17 9.87 -15.57
C ALA A 177 -0.29 8.76 -16.14
N VAL A 178 -0.89 7.94 -17.01
CA VAL A 178 -0.19 6.94 -17.80
C VAL A 178 -0.41 7.28 -19.28
N SER A 179 0.63 7.29 -20.07
CA SER A 179 0.59 7.72 -21.47
C SER A 179 0.39 6.57 -22.47
N ASP A 180 0.67 5.34 -22.03
CA ASP A 180 0.73 4.14 -22.89
C ASP A 180 -0.30 3.05 -22.53
N VAL A 181 -1.14 3.31 -21.51
CA VAL A 181 -2.21 2.38 -21.11
C VAL A 181 -3.54 3.12 -21.06
N ASP A 182 -4.46 2.76 -21.94
CA ASP A 182 -5.77 3.38 -22.00
C ASP A 182 -6.74 2.78 -20.99
N VAL A 183 -7.54 3.65 -20.34
CA VAL A 183 -8.62 3.24 -19.45
C VAL A 183 -9.92 3.17 -20.23
N THR A 184 -10.45 1.95 -20.42
CA THR A 184 -11.58 1.67 -21.34
C THR A 184 -12.91 1.34 -20.65
N ASP A 185 -12.93 1.22 -19.31
CA ASP A 185 -14.12 0.85 -18.52
C ASP A 185 -14.39 1.86 -17.42
N ASP A 186 -15.67 2.14 -17.14
CA ASP A 186 -16.08 3.15 -16.16
C ASP A 186 -15.69 2.79 -14.72
N ALA A 187 -15.79 1.54 -14.33
CA ALA A 187 -15.40 1.13 -12.98
C ALA A 187 -13.87 1.25 -12.79
N MET A 188 -13.10 0.95 -13.84
CA MET A 188 -11.66 1.17 -13.84
C MET A 188 -11.33 2.66 -13.75
N ARG A 189 -12.06 3.51 -14.49
CA ARG A 189 -11.89 4.97 -14.47
C ARG A 189 -12.16 5.55 -13.08
N GLN A 190 -13.21 5.09 -12.39
CA GLN A 190 -13.49 5.50 -11.01
C GLN A 190 -12.38 5.08 -10.04
N ALA A 191 -11.84 3.85 -10.18
CA ALA A 191 -10.72 3.39 -9.36
C ALA A 191 -9.44 4.22 -9.61
N VAL A 192 -9.16 4.55 -10.88
CA VAL A 192 -8.02 5.41 -11.26
C VAL A 192 -8.17 6.82 -10.68
N LEU A 193 -9.35 7.43 -10.81
CA LEU A 193 -9.62 8.75 -10.23
C LEU A 193 -9.41 8.77 -8.72
N GLY A 194 -9.95 7.78 -8.00
CA GLY A 194 -9.72 7.65 -6.55
C GLY A 194 -8.23 7.48 -6.20
N HIS A 195 -7.50 6.69 -6.99
CA HIS A 195 -6.06 6.52 -6.80
C HIS A 195 -5.27 7.82 -7.04
N GLN A 196 -5.58 8.56 -8.10
CA GLN A 196 -4.96 9.86 -8.41
C GLN A 196 -5.17 10.87 -7.28
N ILE A 197 -6.41 11.00 -6.78
CA ILE A 197 -6.74 11.90 -5.67
C ILE A 197 -5.94 11.54 -4.41
N LEU A 198 -5.93 10.28 -4.03
CA LEU A 198 -5.16 9.81 -2.87
C LEU A 198 -3.67 10.04 -3.05
N SER A 199 -3.13 9.75 -4.23
CA SER A 199 -1.70 9.96 -4.56
C SER A 199 -1.32 11.43 -4.48
N PHE A 200 -2.19 12.33 -4.99
CA PHE A 200 -1.98 13.76 -4.91
C PHE A 200 -1.85 14.24 -3.46
N PHE A 201 -2.82 13.90 -2.61
CA PHE A 201 -2.77 14.29 -1.19
C PHE A 201 -1.57 13.68 -0.48
N TYR A 202 -1.26 12.41 -0.77
CA TYR A 202 -0.13 11.71 -0.15
C TYR A 202 1.21 12.35 -0.52
N ASN A 203 1.47 12.55 -1.80
CA ASN A 203 2.71 13.13 -2.31
C ASN A 203 2.87 14.59 -1.85
N THR A 204 1.78 15.35 -1.85
CA THR A 204 1.77 16.75 -1.36
C THR A 204 2.08 16.82 0.14
N SER A 205 1.53 15.91 0.94
CA SER A 205 1.80 15.84 2.40
C SER A 205 3.27 15.51 2.68
N ILE A 206 3.86 14.57 1.93
CA ILE A 206 5.28 14.25 2.03
C ILE A 206 6.13 15.48 1.69
N LEU A 207 5.86 16.11 0.55
CA LEU A 207 6.61 17.27 0.10
C LEU A 207 6.52 18.44 1.09
N ALA A 208 5.32 18.74 1.58
CA ALA A 208 5.12 19.78 2.59
C ALA A 208 5.90 19.48 3.88
N THR A 209 5.93 18.23 4.32
CA THR A 209 6.69 17.82 5.51
C THR A 209 8.21 18.01 5.29
N VAL A 210 8.73 17.57 4.14
CA VAL A 210 10.15 17.73 3.80
C VAL A 210 10.53 19.20 3.75
N ILE A 211 9.72 20.06 3.11
CA ILE A 211 9.96 21.51 3.05
C ILE A 211 9.97 22.11 4.46
N THR A 212 8.99 21.79 5.29
CA THR A 212 8.90 22.29 6.68
C THR A 212 10.14 21.90 7.48
N MET A 213 10.63 20.66 7.32
CA MET A 213 11.84 20.20 8.01
C MET A 213 13.11 20.88 7.49
N ALA A 214 13.18 21.21 6.20
CA ALA A 214 14.33 21.86 5.60
C ALA A 214 14.42 23.37 5.89
N THR A 215 13.32 24.01 6.28
CA THR A 215 13.23 25.46 6.52
C THR A 215 13.11 25.84 7.99
N SER A 216 13.04 24.88 8.89
CA SER A 216 12.96 25.07 10.35
C SER A 216 14.29 24.89 11.03
#